data_88aaf235bd0b8cb0e43fd63c06608ee5
#
_entry.id   88aaf235bd0b8cb0e43fd63c06608ee5
#
_cell.length_a   1.000
_cell.length_b   1.000
_cell.length_c   1.000
_cell.angle_alpha   90.00
_cell.angle_beta   90.00
_cell.angle_gamma   90.00
#
_symmetry.space_group_name_H-M   'P 1'
#
loop_
_entity.id
_entity.type
_entity.pdbx_description
1 polymer ?
#
loop_
_entity_poly.entity_id
_entity_poly.type
_entity_poly.pdbx_seq_one_letter_code
_entity_poly.pdbx_strand_id
1 'polypeptide(L)'
;MLTHLFTPETAAQSALGRMIVSWYGRFDIFIALMGGFPTMLSPEWFTAFVEHCDQQAILDEADSLHWKLEAESGRLRVISREMSTLFARGSRGQISSEDFATEHERIQNLLQGWRDGWDHALTDPSYLVTDLGHTRSLSDDDIVDPYAPGVLYDFPIFSTTLLTSEFNSTMMMHKCQSSTTQREQLYGELRGHAYAICQIFEAVEKWPSSPKGSLILIQACIALSALFLPQDAKHHTWIRRKFALLETMGYIHPITLRTKMAEMFHEPSCVRWWLPNDEGYSRILQNVRTFADERNANAVSAQAENLREVRHIFAKMQMAEEDANRA
;
A
#
# COMPACT_ATOMS: atom_id res chain seq x y z
N MET A 1 10.56 21.20 5.12
CA MET A 1 11.01 21.02 6.52
C MET A 1 12.09 19.95 6.62
N LEU A 2 11.88 18.72 6.13
CA LEU A 2 12.89 17.64 6.18
C LEU A 2 14.23 18.06 5.57
N THR A 3 14.21 18.59 4.35
CA THR A 3 15.36 19.09 3.60
C THR A 3 16.09 20.32 4.21
N HIS A 4 15.54 20.91 5.26
CA HIS A 4 16.19 21.97 6.04
C HIS A 4 16.87 21.43 7.31
N LEU A 5 16.50 20.23 7.74
CA LEU A 5 17.01 19.62 8.97
C LEU A 5 18.09 18.57 8.68
N PHE A 6 18.02 17.93 7.52
CA PHE A 6 18.90 16.83 7.13
C PHE A 6 19.36 16.97 5.69
N THR A 7 20.55 16.45 5.40
CA THR A 7 20.95 15.99 4.08
C THR A 7 20.58 14.52 3.92
N PRO A 8 20.57 13.93 2.70
CA PRO A 8 20.37 12.50 2.52
C PRO A 8 21.26 11.64 3.42
N GLU A 9 22.56 11.95 3.51
CA GLU A 9 23.56 11.21 4.28
C GLU A 9 23.30 11.34 5.78
N THR A 10 23.05 12.56 6.28
CA THR A 10 22.80 12.77 7.72
C THR A 10 21.47 12.17 8.16
N ALA A 11 20.49 12.13 7.29
CA ALA A 11 19.23 11.44 7.56
C ALA A 11 19.43 9.92 7.62
N ALA A 12 20.20 9.35 6.70
CA ALA A 12 20.50 7.91 6.68
C ALA A 12 21.26 7.48 7.95
N GLN A 13 22.20 8.29 8.45
CA GLN A 13 22.97 8.00 9.64
C GLN A 13 22.17 8.16 10.96
N SER A 14 21.14 8.98 10.97
CA SER A 14 20.31 9.25 12.15
C SER A 14 19.12 8.30 12.24
N ALA A 15 18.90 7.64 13.39
CA ALA A 15 17.71 6.81 13.60
C ALA A 15 16.40 7.60 13.38
N LEU A 16 16.33 8.84 13.88
CA LEU A 16 15.20 9.74 13.65
C LEU A 16 15.06 10.10 12.17
N GLY A 17 16.18 10.41 11.50
CA GLY A 17 16.21 10.71 10.07
C GLY A 17 15.70 9.54 9.24
N ARG A 18 16.19 8.32 9.49
CA ARG A 18 15.72 7.10 8.81
C ARG A 18 14.21 6.88 9.00
N MET A 19 13.73 6.99 10.23
CA MET A 19 12.30 6.85 10.53
C MET A 19 11.46 7.86 9.73
N ILE A 20 11.88 9.14 9.70
CA ILE A 20 11.16 10.19 8.99
C ILE A 20 11.21 9.95 7.47
N VAL A 21 12.38 9.63 6.90
CA VAL A 21 12.51 9.36 5.45
C VAL A 21 11.71 8.14 5.05
N SER A 22 11.76 7.07 5.85
CA SER A 22 10.99 5.85 5.61
C SER A 22 9.47 6.12 5.59
N TRP A 23 8.98 6.86 6.58
CA TRP A 23 7.56 7.20 6.69
C TRP A 23 7.12 8.21 5.63
N TYR A 24 7.84 9.33 5.49
CA TYR A 24 7.51 10.37 4.52
C TYR A 24 7.63 9.87 3.08
N GLY A 25 8.68 9.10 2.78
CA GLY A 25 8.92 8.55 1.44
C GLY A 25 7.80 7.65 0.95
N ARG A 26 7.17 6.87 1.84
CA ARG A 26 5.96 6.08 1.48
C ARG A 26 4.82 6.96 1.02
N PHE A 27 4.52 8.03 1.77
CA PHE A 27 3.45 8.96 1.41
C PHE A 27 3.78 9.74 0.15
N ASP A 28 5.02 10.21 0.02
CA ASP A 28 5.49 10.96 -1.13
C ASP A 28 5.34 10.14 -2.42
N ILE A 29 5.81 8.89 -2.41
CA ILE A 29 5.68 7.97 -3.54
C ILE A 29 4.22 7.63 -3.82
N PHE A 30 3.44 7.33 -2.79
CA PHE A 30 2.02 6.98 -2.96
C PHE A 30 1.23 8.14 -3.59
N ILE A 31 1.40 9.36 -3.09
CA ILE A 31 0.76 10.56 -3.64
C ILE A 31 1.25 10.83 -5.07
N ALA A 32 2.55 10.66 -5.32
CA ALA A 32 3.14 10.84 -6.66
C ALA A 32 2.53 9.87 -7.66
N LEU A 33 2.41 8.58 -7.31
CA LEU A 33 1.79 7.55 -8.15
C LEU A 33 0.32 7.83 -8.41
N MET A 34 -0.43 8.16 -7.36
CA MET A 34 -1.87 8.42 -7.45
C MET A 34 -2.19 9.73 -8.18
N GLY A 35 -1.35 10.74 -8.06
CA GLY A 35 -1.54 12.06 -8.66
C GLY A 35 -0.87 12.28 -10.02
N GLY A 36 -0.01 11.36 -10.46
CA GLY A 36 0.79 11.57 -11.68
C GLY A 36 1.81 12.70 -11.54
N PHE A 37 2.34 12.91 -10.33
CA PHE A 37 3.36 13.93 -10.05
C PHE A 37 4.71 13.30 -9.75
N PRO A 38 5.84 14.04 -9.95
CA PRO A 38 7.12 13.59 -9.43
C PRO A 38 7.11 13.63 -7.90
N THR A 39 7.92 12.76 -7.28
CA THR A 39 8.13 12.78 -5.82
C THR A 39 8.79 14.08 -5.37
N MET A 40 8.51 14.51 -4.14
CA MET A 40 9.16 15.65 -3.50
C MET A 40 10.59 15.34 -3.08
N LEU A 41 10.85 14.10 -2.65
CA LEU A 41 12.19 13.65 -2.33
C LEU A 41 12.93 13.25 -3.61
N SER A 42 14.16 13.77 -3.73
CA SER A 42 15.06 13.39 -4.83
C SER A 42 15.62 11.95 -4.64
N PRO A 43 16.18 11.33 -5.71
CA PRO A 43 16.69 9.95 -5.63
C PRO A 43 17.67 9.72 -4.50
N GLU A 44 18.52 10.70 -4.24
CA GLU A 44 19.62 10.63 -3.29
C GLU A 44 19.15 10.29 -1.86
N TRP A 45 17.93 10.68 -1.49
CA TRP A 45 17.34 10.34 -0.20
C TRP A 45 17.12 8.85 -0.01
N PHE A 46 16.77 8.17 -1.08
CA PHE A 46 16.51 6.72 -1.05
C PHE A 46 17.79 5.92 -1.25
N THR A 47 18.70 6.37 -2.13
CA THR A 47 19.97 5.68 -2.37
C THR A 47 20.91 5.77 -1.16
N ALA A 48 21.05 6.94 -0.54
CA ALA A 48 21.84 7.10 0.68
C ALA A 48 21.29 6.24 1.84
N PHE A 49 19.97 6.10 1.93
CA PHE A 49 19.32 5.21 2.91
C PHE A 49 19.70 3.75 2.67
N VAL A 50 19.60 3.26 1.43
CA VAL A 50 19.97 1.87 1.06
C VAL A 50 21.44 1.62 1.33
N GLU A 51 22.33 2.49 0.86
CA GLU A 51 23.78 2.36 1.05
C GLU A 51 24.16 2.28 2.53
N HIS A 52 23.54 3.12 3.37
CA HIS A 52 23.76 3.08 4.82
C HIS A 52 23.30 1.74 5.41
N CYS A 53 22.11 1.27 5.06
CA CYS A 53 21.59 0.00 5.57
C CYS A 53 22.45 -1.19 5.13
N ASP A 54 22.93 -1.21 3.88
CA ASP A 54 23.83 -2.25 3.38
C ASP A 54 25.17 -2.26 4.15
N GLN A 55 25.71 -1.09 4.45
CA GLN A 55 26.92 -0.99 5.27
C GLN A 55 26.69 -1.50 6.68
N GLN A 56 25.57 -1.11 7.30
CA GLN A 56 25.23 -1.58 8.65
C GLN A 56 24.98 -3.08 8.70
N ALA A 57 24.37 -3.67 7.68
CA ALA A 57 24.15 -5.11 7.61
C ALA A 57 25.46 -5.93 7.64
N ILE A 58 26.57 -5.33 7.22
CA ILE A 58 27.91 -5.93 7.27
C ILE A 58 28.59 -5.67 8.62
N LEU A 59 28.43 -4.45 9.16
CA LEU A 59 29.14 -4.00 10.36
C LEU A 59 28.49 -4.49 11.66
N ASP A 60 27.17 -4.64 11.64
CA ASP A 60 26.36 -5.04 12.79
C ASP A 60 25.78 -6.43 12.57
N GLU A 61 26.58 -7.46 12.83
CA GLU A 61 26.19 -8.85 12.64
C GLU A 61 24.96 -9.24 13.49
N ALA A 62 24.82 -8.65 14.68
CA ALA A 62 23.73 -8.95 15.60
C ALA A 62 22.36 -8.51 15.04
N ASP A 63 22.32 -7.35 14.39
CA ASP A 63 21.10 -6.78 13.80
C ASP A 63 21.08 -6.86 12.26
N SER A 64 21.93 -7.70 11.67
CA SER A 64 22.08 -7.81 10.20
C SER A 64 20.77 -8.04 9.47
N LEU A 65 19.87 -8.88 10.00
CA LEU A 65 18.55 -9.14 9.40
C LEU A 65 17.67 -7.87 9.37
N HIS A 66 17.70 -7.07 10.43
CA HIS A 66 17.00 -5.79 10.47
C HIS A 66 17.52 -4.84 9.38
N TRP A 67 18.84 -4.69 9.28
CA TRP A 67 19.45 -3.82 8.28
C TRP A 67 19.21 -4.28 6.85
N LYS A 68 19.22 -5.58 6.59
CA LYS A 68 18.86 -6.15 5.28
C LYS A 68 17.40 -5.84 4.93
N LEU A 69 16.46 -5.98 5.86
CA LEU A 69 15.04 -5.65 5.63
C LEU A 69 14.84 -4.16 5.36
N GLU A 70 15.52 -3.29 6.09
CA GLU A 70 15.47 -1.86 5.83
C GLU A 70 16.06 -1.51 4.45
N ALA A 71 17.15 -2.16 4.05
CA ALA A 71 17.74 -1.99 2.71
C ALA A 71 16.75 -2.42 1.61
N GLU A 72 16.10 -3.59 1.76
CA GLU A 72 15.09 -4.05 0.79
C GLU A 72 13.88 -3.11 0.71
N SER A 73 13.44 -2.61 1.85
CA SER A 73 12.40 -1.58 1.90
C SER A 73 12.82 -0.30 1.15
N GLY A 74 14.06 0.12 1.30
CA GLY A 74 14.65 1.24 0.56
C GLY A 74 14.72 0.99 -0.94
N ARG A 75 15.17 -0.20 -1.37
CA ARG A 75 15.24 -0.59 -2.79
C ARG A 75 13.87 -0.59 -3.46
N LEU A 76 12.85 -1.12 -2.79
CA LEU A 76 11.47 -1.05 -3.30
C LEU A 76 11.02 0.40 -3.52
N ARG A 77 11.41 1.32 -2.63
CA ARG A 77 11.10 2.76 -2.80
C ARG A 77 11.85 3.39 -3.96
N VAL A 78 13.12 3.02 -4.18
CA VAL A 78 13.87 3.47 -5.38
C VAL A 78 13.11 3.10 -6.64
N ILE A 79 12.70 1.83 -6.78
CA ILE A 79 11.96 1.35 -7.95
C ILE A 79 10.58 2.03 -8.05
N SER A 80 9.86 2.16 -6.95
CA SER A 80 8.53 2.81 -6.91
C SER A 80 8.61 4.28 -7.30
N ARG A 81 9.72 4.97 -6.96
CA ARG A 81 9.97 6.33 -7.39
C ARG A 81 10.22 6.42 -8.90
N GLU A 82 11.00 5.51 -9.49
CA GLU A 82 11.18 5.45 -10.95
C GLU A 82 9.82 5.23 -11.63
N MET A 83 8.98 4.35 -11.10
CA MET A 83 7.63 4.12 -11.57
C MET A 83 6.78 5.40 -11.51
N SER A 84 6.80 6.15 -10.40
CA SER A 84 6.06 7.40 -10.28
C SER A 84 6.54 8.46 -11.29
N THR A 85 7.83 8.51 -11.55
CA THR A 85 8.43 9.41 -12.54
C THR A 85 7.97 9.06 -13.96
N LEU A 86 7.94 7.77 -14.30
CA LEU A 86 7.44 7.29 -15.59
C LEU A 86 5.95 7.68 -15.76
N PHE A 87 5.12 7.43 -14.76
CA PHE A 87 3.70 7.75 -14.81
C PHE A 87 3.44 9.26 -14.90
N ALA A 88 4.21 10.07 -14.17
CA ALA A 88 4.13 11.52 -14.25
C ALA A 88 4.50 12.05 -15.66
N ARG A 89 5.50 11.45 -16.31
CA ARG A 89 5.87 11.79 -17.70
C ARG A 89 4.80 11.35 -18.69
N GLY A 90 4.27 10.13 -18.52
CA GLY A 90 3.20 9.60 -19.37
C GLY A 90 1.94 10.44 -19.31
N SER A 91 1.47 10.79 -18.11
CA SER A 91 0.24 11.58 -17.91
C SER A 91 0.35 13.02 -18.48
N ARG A 92 1.57 13.52 -18.64
CA ARG A 92 1.85 14.85 -19.21
C ARG A 92 2.21 14.83 -20.68
N GLY A 93 2.19 13.66 -21.34
CA GLY A 93 2.60 13.52 -22.72
C GLY A 93 4.09 13.82 -22.98
N GLN A 94 4.95 13.65 -21.98
CA GLN A 94 6.39 13.92 -22.03
C GLN A 94 7.22 12.70 -22.46
N ILE A 95 6.57 11.63 -22.84
CA ILE A 95 7.20 10.39 -23.31
C ILE A 95 6.32 9.78 -24.40
N SER A 96 6.93 9.17 -25.42
CA SER A 96 6.20 8.45 -26.47
C SER A 96 5.54 7.18 -25.89
N SER A 97 4.51 6.67 -26.56
CA SER A 97 3.86 5.42 -26.13
C SER A 97 4.81 4.21 -26.20
N GLU A 98 5.72 4.20 -27.17
CA GLU A 98 6.73 3.14 -27.34
C GLU A 98 7.77 3.18 -26.22
N ASP A 99 8.33 4.36 -25.94
CA ASP A 99 9.29 4.53 -24.83
C ASP A 99 8.62 4.26 -23.49
N PHE A 100 7.35 4.67 -23.32
CA PHE A 100 6.60 4.35 -22.10
C PHE A 100 6.45 2.85 -21.91
N ALA A 101 6.10 2.11 -22.96
CA ALA A 101 5.97 0.65 -22.88
C ALA A 101 7.30 -0.02 -22.54
N THR A 102 8.40 0.42 -23.15
CA THR A 102 9.75 -0.09 -22.89
C THR A 102 10.17 0.17 -21.43
N GLU A 103 10.00 1.38 -20.93
CA GLU A 103 10.33 1.73 -19.55
C GLU A 103 9.41 1.03 -18.55
N HIS A 104 8.13 0.85 -18.89
CA HIS A 104 7.18 0.11 -18.08
C HIS A 104 7.62 -1.37 -17.93
N GLU A 105 8.02 -2.03 -19.02
CA GLU A 105 8.56 -3.39 -18.98
C GLU A 105 9.85 -3.47 -18.16
N ARG A 106 10.76 -2.49 -18.32
CA ARG A 106 11.99 -2.41 -17.52
C ARG A 106 11.70 -2.34 -16.03
N ILE A 107 10.76 -1.51 -15.62
CA ILE A 107 10.36 -1.36 -14.20
C ILE A 107 9.70 -2.64 -13.69
N GLN A 108 8.87 -3.31 -14.50
CA GLN A 108 8.30 -4.60 -14.13
C GLN A 108 9.38 -5.65 -13.84
N ASN A 109 10.40 -5.70 -14.71
CA ASN A 109 11.53 -6.60 -14.52
C ASN A 109 12.37 -6.26 -13.29
N LEU A 110 12.52 -4.96 -12.96
CA LEU A 110 13.18 -4.54 -11.72
C LEU A 110 12.39 -4.95 -10.48
N LEU A 111 11.07 -4.79 -10.47
CA LEU A 111 10.21 -5.21 -9.36
C LEU A 111 10.28 -6.72 -9.15
N GLN A 112 10.20 -7.49 -10.22
CA GLN A 112 10.28 -8.96 -10.14
C GLN A 112 11.68 -9.39 -9.69
N GLY A 113 12.73 -8.86 -10.33
CA GLY A 113 14.12 -9.16 -9.97
C GLY A 113 14.46 -8.76 -8.53
N TRP A 114 13.90 -7.67 -8.02
CA TRP A 114 14.03 -7.29 -6.62
C TRP A 114 13.43 -8.37 -5.70
N ARG A 115 12.24 -8.86 -6.01
CA ARG A 115 11.58 -9.89 -5.19
C ARG A 115 12.31 -11.23 -5.23
N ASP A 116 12.75 -11.64 -6.42
CA ASP A 116 13.43 -12.91 -6.64
C ASP A 116 14.87 -12.90 -6.08
N GLY A 117 15.46 -11.72 -5.96
CA GLY A 117 16.83 -11.52 -5.45
C GLY A 117 16.94 -11.39 -3.93
N TRP A 118 15.87 -11.58 -3.18
CA TRP A 118 15.93 -11.48 -1.72
C TRP A 118 16.88 -12.51 -1.11
N ASP A 119 17.63 -12.07 -0.10
CA ASP A 119 18.42 -12.99 0.73
C ASP A 119 17.50 -14.04 1.37
N HIS A 120 17.89 -15.32 1.26
CA HIS A 120 17.12 -16.43 1.84
C HIS A 120 16.87 -16.26 3.35
N ALA A 121 17.77 -15.58 4.06
CA ALA A 121 17.59 -15.29 5.47
C ALA A 121 16.36 -14.40 5.76
N LEU A 122 15.90 -13.61 4.76
CA LEU A 122 14.69 -12.77 4.89
C LEU A 122 13.39 -13.54 4.65
N THR A 123 13.50 -14.76 4.16
CA THR A 123 12.36 -15.65 3.89
C THR A 123 12.57 -17.03 4.52
N ASP A 124 13.39 -17.12 5.58
CA ASP A 124 13.69 -18.36 6.26
C ASP A 124 12.41 -19.00 6.82
N PRO A 125 12.07 -20.22 6.37
CA PRO A 125 10.86 -20.92 6.80
C PRO A 125 10.79 -21.18 8.31
N SER A 126 11.92 -21.15 9.02
CA SER A 126 11.94 -21.32 10.49
C SER A 126 11.20 -20.21 11.24
N TYR A 127 11.03 -19.03 10.63
CA TYR A 127 10.26 -17.91 11.18
C TYR A 127 8.82 -17.87 10.70
N LEU A 128 8.36 -18.82 9.88
CA LEU A 128 6.96 -18.84 9.46
C LEU A 128 6.06 -19.14 10.65
N VAL A 129 5.05 -18.28 10.84
CA VAL A 129 3.99 -18.52 11.80
C VAL A 129 3.06 -19.60 11.22
N THR A 130 3.04 -20.76 11.87
CA THR A 130 2.21 -21.92 11.49
C THR A 130 1.03 -22.13 12.44
N ASP A 131 1.06 -21.49 13.62
CA ASP A 131 -0.01 -21.55 14.61
C ASP A 131 -0.45 -20.13 14.99
N LEU A 132 -1.71 -19.82 14.71
CA LEU A 132 -2.34 -18.55 15.08
C LEU A 132 -3.12 -18.65 16.42
N GLY A 133 -2.89 -19.72 17.20
CA GLY A 133 -3.49 -19.92 18.52
C GLY A 133 -4.92 -20.44 18.51
N HIS A 134 -5.71 -20.12 17.52
CA HIS A 134 -7.08 -20.59 17.34
C HIS A 134 -7.42 -20.69 15.86
N THR A 135 -7.44 -21.89 15.32
CA THR A 135 -8.02 -22.15 14.00
C THR A 135 -9.54 -22.24 14.10
N ARG A 136 -10.22 -21.28 13.52
CA ARG A 136 -11.66 -21.32 13.29
C ARG A 136 -11.90 -21.96 11.91
N SER A 137 -12.94 -22.79 11.77
CA SER A 137 -13.42 -23.14 10.43
C SER A 137 -13.78 -21.86 9.67
N LEU A 138 -13.41 -21.80 8.40
CA LEU A 138 -13.77 -20.70 7.52
C LEU A 138 -15.29 -20.54 7.49
N SER A 139 -15.75 -19.31 7.55
CA SER A 139 -17.15 -18.95 7.40
C SER A 139 -17.44 -18.54 5.96
N ASP A 140 -18.72 -18.51 5.58
CA ASP A 140 -19.12 -18.02 4.25
C ASP A 140 -18.74 -16.55 4.02
N ASP A 141 -18.46 -15.80 5.09
CA ASP A 141 -18.03 -14.40 5.05
C ASP A 141 -16.51 -14.23 4.78
N ASP A 142 -15.70 -15.27 4.96
CA ASP A 142 -14.25 -15.21 4.77
C ASP A 142 -13.93 -15.25 3.25
N ILE A 143 -13.21 -14.26 2.74
CA ILE A 143 -12.79 -14.20 1.33
C ILE A 143 -11.42 -14.83 1.08
N VAL A 144 -10.64 -15.03 2.13
CA VAL A 144 -9.33 -15.67 2.15
C VAL A 144 -9.21 -16.57 3.38
N ASP A 145 -8.28 -17.51 3.35
CA ASP A 145 -7.96 -18.36 4.50
C ASP A 145 -6.82 -17.72 5.33
N PRO A 146 -7.10 -17.08 6.47
CA PRO A 146 -6.07 -16.43 7.28
C PRO A 146 -5.04 -17.40 7.87
N TYR A 147 -5.37 -18.70 7.88
CA TYR A 147 -4.53 -19.74 8.46
C TYR A 147 -3.66 -20.45 7.41
N ALA A 148 -3.76 -20.07 6.14
CA ALA A 148 -2.91 -20.62 5.11
C ALA A 148 -1.42 -20.28 5.41
N PRO A 149 -0.53 -21.29 5.43
CA PRO A 149 0.88 -21.07 5.77
C PRO A 149 1.62 -20.29 4.68
N GLY A 150 2.74 -19.67 5.05
CA GLY A 150 3.68 -19.08 4.09
C GLY A 150 3.53 -17.58 3.84
N VAL A 151 2.62 -16.89 4.54
CA VAL A 151 2.40 -15.45 4.36
C VAL A 151 2.85 -14.61 5.56
N LEU A 152 2.93 -15.19 6.75
CA LEU A 152 3.22 -14.48 7.99
C LEU A 152 4.52 -14.99 8.61
N TYR A 153 5.45 -14.07 8.82
CA TYR A 153 6.72 -14.32 9.48
C TYR A 153 6.73 -13.72 10.88
N ASP A 154 7.34 -14.43 11.83
CA ASP A 154 7.60 -13.96 13.20
C ASP A 154 8.85 -13.08 13.24
N PHE A 155 9.13 -12.49 14.40
CA PHE A 155 10.37 -11.78 14.65
C PHE A 155 11.60 -12.72 14.53
N PRO A 156 12.74 -12.20 14.03
CA PRO A 156 13.03 -10.79 13.72
C PRO A 156 12.62 -10.35 12.31
N ILE A 157 12.06 -11.24 11.48
CA ILE A 157 11.75 -10.94 10.07
C ILE A 157 10.26 -10.64 9.79
N PHE A 158 9.49 -10.23 10.78
CA PHE A 158 8.07 -9.83 10.60
C PHE A 158 7.88 -8.79 9.49
N SER A 159 8.83 -7.88 9.34
CA SER A 159 8.77 -6.84 8.28
C SER A 159 8.76 -7.43 6.86
N THR A 160 9.21 -8.67 6.65
CA THR A 160 9.05 -9.41 5.38
C THR A 160 7.59 -9.53 4.98
N THR A 161 6.70 -9.79 5.94
CA THR A 161 5.24 -9.86 5.73
C THR A 161 4.69 -8.53 5.24
N LEU A 162 5.07 -7.43 5.90
CA LEU A 162 4.60 -6.09 5.51
C LEU A 162 5.15 -5.67 4.15
N LEU A 163 6.41 -5.97 3.90
CA LEU A 163 7.09 -5.67 2.64
C LEU A 163 6.49 -6.46 1.46
N THR A 164 6.07 -7.70 1.71
CA THR A 164 5.34 -8.51 0.72
C THR A 164 3.98 -7.87 0.37
N SER A 165 3.27 -7.30 1.34
CA SER A 165 2.04 -6.56 1.09
C SER A 165 2.30 -5.29 0.26
N GLU A 166 3.36 -4.54 0.58
CA GLU A 166 3.78 -3.34 -0.15
C GLU A 166 4.17 -3.67 -1.60
N PHE A 167 4.90 -4.78 -1.82
CA PHE A 167 5.22 -5.28 -3.15
C PHE A 167 3.98 -5.59 -3.98
N ASN A 168 3.02 -6.34 -3.44
CA ASN A 168 1.79 -6.67 -4.14
C ASN A 168 1.00 -5.41 -4.51
N SER A 169 0.95 -4.43 -3.62
CA SER A 169 0.33 -3.13 -3.86
C SER A 169 1.03 -2.36 -4.99
N THR A 170 2.37 -2.33 -4.98
CA THR A 170 3.18 -1.69 -6.02
C THR A 170 3.00 -2.38 -7.37
N MET A 171 2.97 -3.72 -7.41
CA MET A 171 2.68 -4.50 -8.62
C MET A 171 1.30 -4.20 -9.18
N MET A 172 0.27 -4.08 -8.35
CA MET A 172 -1.07 -3.69 -8.81
C MET A 172 -1.05 -2.30 -9.45
N MET A 173 -0.45 -1.30 -8.78
CA MET A 173 -0.35 0.06 -9.32
C MET A 173 0.44 0.10 -10.63
N HIS A 174 1.47 -0.72 -10.74
CA HIS A 174 2.28 -0.82 -11.97
C HIS A 174 1.49 -1.45 -13.11
N LYS A 175 0.96 -2.65 -12.88
CA LYS A 175 0.25 -3.43 -13.91
C LYS A 175 -1.00 -2.73 -14.44
N CYS A 176 -1.74 -1.99 -13.61
CA CYS A 176 -2.94 -1.28 -14.06
C CYS A 176 -2.66 -0.16 -15.07
N GLN A 177 -1.38 0.24 -15.26
CA GLN A 177 -0.97 1.19 -16.30
C GLN A 177 -0.55 0.50 -17.61
N SER A 178 -0.54 -0.83 -17.65
CA SER A 178 -0.20 -1.57 -18.88
C SER A 178 -1.27 -1.36 -19.96
N SER A 179 -0.83 -0.97 -21.15
CA SER A 179 -1.68 -0.88 -22.34
C SER A 179 -1.56 -2.12 -23.25
N THR A 180 -0.61 -3.03 -22.94
CA THR A 180 -0.24 -4.16 -23.82
C THR A 180 -0.84 -5.49 -23.40
N THR A 181 -1.23 -5.64 -22.13
CA THR A 181 -1.77 -6.89 -21.59
C THR A 181 -3.27 -7.03 -21.94
N GLN A 182 -3.68 -8.23 -22.31
CA GLN A 182 -5.10 -8.52 -22.52
C GLN A 182 -5.87 -8.28 -21.22
N ARG A 183 -7.03 -7.63 -21.34
CA ARG A 183 -7.80 -7.12 -20.19
C ARG A 183 -8.16 -8.21 -19.16
N GLU A 184 -8.66 -9.35 -19.61
CA GLU A 184 -9.04 -10.45 -18.70
C GLU A 184 -7.84 -11.01 -17.94
N GLN A 185 -6.71 -11.21 -18.62
CA GLN A 185 -5.48 -11.65 -17.98
C GLN A 185 -5.02 -10.63 -16.94
N LEU A 186 -5.01 -9.34 -17.31
CA LEU A 186 -4.63 -8.26 -16.41
C LEU A 186 -5.50 -8.26 -15.14
N TYR A 187 -6.82 -8.33 -15.27
CA TYR A 187 -7.71 -8.39 -14.10
C TYR A 187 -7.51 -9.64 -13.26
N GLY A 188 -7.19 -10.79 -13.88
CA GLY A 188 -6.82 -12.00 -13.15
C GLY A 188 -5.57 -11.82 -12.28
N GLU A 189 -4.54 -11.21 -12.84
CA GLU A 189 -3.28 -10.94 -12.15
C GLU A 189 -3.47 -9.91 -11.01
N LEU A 190 -4.17 -8.80 -11.29
CA LEU A 190 -4.47 -7.77 -10.29
C LEU A 190 -5.27 -8.33 -9.12
N ARG A 191 -6.25 -9.17 -9.40
CA ARG A 191 -7.04 -9.89 -8.39
C ARG A 191 -6.18 -10.83 -7.56
N GLY A 192 -5.23 -11.53 -8.17
CA GLY A 192 -4.27 -12.39 -7.45
C GLY A 192 -3.46 -11.60 -6.41
N HIS A 193 -2.92 -10.45 -6.80
CA HIS A 193 -2.21 -9.54 -5.87
C HIS A 193 -3.14 -8.98 -4.78
N ALA A 194 -4.39 -8.64 -5.11
CA ALA A 194 -5.38 -8.15 -4.15
C ALA A 194 -5.69 -9.22 -3.09
N TYR A 195 -5.92 -10.47 -3.48
CA TYR A 195 -6.15 -11.57 -2.53
C TYR A 195 -4.92 -11.85 -1.68
N ALA A 196 -3.71 -11.76 -2.22
CA ALA A 196 -2.48 -11.92 -1.43
C ALA A 196 -2.37 -10.87 -0.30
N ILE A 197 -2.76 -9.62 -0.58
CA ILE A 197 -2.82 -8.57 0.45
C ILE A 197 -3.90 -8.88 1.48
N CYS A 198 -5.10 -9.30 1.06
CA CYS A 198 -6.18 -9.67 1.98
C CYS A 198 -5.77 -10.82 2.90
N GLN A 199 -5.07 -11.82 2.36
CA GLN A 199 -4.51 -12.94 3.10
C GLN A 199 -3.53 -12.48 4.19
N ILE A 200 -2.57 -11.62 3.81
CA ILE A 200 -1.62 -11.04 4.76
C ILE A 200 -2.35 -10.24 5.85
N PHE A 201 -3.31 -9.43 5.47
CA PHE A 201 -4.07 -8.61 6.41
C PHE A 201 -4.78 -9.47 7.45
N GLU A 202 -5.52 -10.48 7.02
CA GLU A 202 -6.22 -11.42 7.91
C GLU A 202 -5.24 -12.19 8.81
N ALA A 203 -4.13 -12.69 8.26
CA ALA A 203 -3.14 -13.39 9.03
C ALA A 203 -2.54 -12.52 10.14
N VAL A 204 -2.17 -11.26 9.82
CA VAL A 204 -1.67 -10.27 10.80
C VAL A 204 -2.74 -9.91 11.83
N GLU A 205 -4.01 -9.77 11.43
CA GLU A 205 -5.13 -9.49 12.34
C GLU A 205 -5.37 -10.62 13.32
N LYS A 206 -5.30 -11.87 12.85
CA LYS A 206 -5.58 -13.08 13.68
C LYS A 206 -4.40 -13.48 14.56
N TRP A 207 -3.21 -13.03 14.26
CA TRP A 207 -2.02 -13.40 15.01
C TRP A 207 -1.94 -12.68 16.36
N PRO A 208 -2.01 -13.41 17.51
CA PRO A 208 -2.03 -12.79 18.84
C PRO A 208 -0.77 -11.99 19.18
N SER A 209 0.38 -12.37 18.59
CA SER A 209 1.67 -11.71 18.80
C SER A 209 1.93 -10.57 17.79
N SER A 210 0.95 -10.24 16.95
CA SER A 210 1.07 -9.17 15.97
C SER A 210 1.44 -7.83 16.64
N PRO A 211 2.47 -7.12 16.12
CA PRO A 211 2.83 -5.82 16.66
C PRO A 211 1.66 -4.84 16.58
N LYS A 212 1.44 -4.11 17.67
CA LYS A 212 0.37 -3.11 17.70
C LYS A 212 0.54 -2.07 16.60
N GLY A 213 -0.50 -1.83 15.84
CA GLY A 213 -0.51 -0.86 14.75
C GLY A 213 0.02 -1.37 13.42
N SER A 214 0.48 -2.62 13.30
CA SER A 214 0.99 -3.18 12.03
C SER A 214 -0.03 -3.11 10.90
N LEU A 215 -1.32 -3.32 11.18
CA LEU A 215 -2.38 -3.19 10.19
C LEU A 215 -2.52 -1.77 9.62
N ILE A 216 -2.18 -0.73 10.40
CA ILE A 216 -2.18 0.65 9.92
C ILE A 216 -1.10 0.85 8.83
N LEU A 217 0.01 0.12 8.89
CA LEU A 217 1.07 0.22 7.91
C LEU A 217 0.67 -0.31 6.53
N ILE A 218 -0.29 -1.23 6.48
CA ILE A 218 -0.80 -1.84 5.24
C ILE A 218 -2.22 -1.37 4.86
N GLN A 219 -2.71 -0.30 5.50
CA GLN A 219 -4.05 0.24 5.24
C GLN A 219 -4.26 0.68 3.78
N ALA A 220 -3.24 1.30 3.17
CA ALA A 220 -3.30 1.72 1.77
C ALA A 220 -3.36 0.52 0.81
N CYS A 221 -2.69 -0.59 1.16
CA CYS A 221 -2.71 -1.82 0.38
C CYS A 221 -4.13 -2.42 0.33
N ILE A 222 -4.85 -2.43 1.47
CA ILE A 222 -6.25 -2.89 1.53
C ILE A 222 -7.18 -1.97 0.74
N ALA A 223 -7.00 -0.65 0.85
CA ALA A 223 -7.80 0.29 0.09
C ALA A 223 -7.63 0.12 -1.43
N LEU A 224 -6.40 -0.15 -1.88
CA LEU A 224 -6.12 -0.46 -3.28
C LEU A 224 -6.69 -1.82 -3.69
N SER A 225 -6.57 -2.85 -2.84
CA SER A 225 -7.11 -4.19 -3.12
C SER A 225 -8.63 -4.17 -3.36
N ALA A 226 -9.36 -3.31 -2.64
CA ALA A 226 -10.80 -3.17 -2.81
C ALA A 226 -11.23 -2.88 -4.26
N LEU A 227 -10.37 -2.22 -5.04
CA LEU A 227 -10.65 -1.87 -6.45
C LEU A 227 -10.58 -3.08 -7.40
N PHE A 228 -9.87 -4.14 -7.03
CA PHE A 228 -9.59 -5.29 -7.89
C PHE A 228 -10.24 -6.59 -7.42
N LEU A 229 -10.85 -6.58 -6.25
CA LEU A 229 -11.66 -7.70 -5.76
C LEU A 229 -13.00 -7.78 -6.50
N PRO A 230 -13.65 -8.96 -6.51
CA PRO A 230 -15.01 -9.09 -7.03
C PRO A 230 -15.97 -8.08 -6.40
N GLN A 231 -16.80 -7.46 -7.25
CA GLN A 231 -17.77 -6.46 -6.84
C GLN A 231 -19.08 -7.13 -6.41
N ASP A 232 -19.05 -7.89 -5.32
CA ASP A 232 -20.18 -8.59 -4.75
C ASP A 232 -20.35 -8.30 -3.26
N ALA A 233 -21.49 -8.64 -2.71
CA ALA A 233 -21.86 -8.32 -1.32
C ALA A 233 -20.90 -8.91 -0.30
N LYS A 234 -20.32 -10.09 -0.57
CA LYS A 234 -19.38 -10.77 0.33
C LYS A 234 -18.07 -9.98 0.46
N HIS A 235 -17.45 -9.63 -0.69
CA HIS A 235 -16.20 -8.88 -0.73
C HIS A 235 -16.38 -7.45 -0.20
N HIS A 236 -17.49 -6.78 -0.58
CA HIS A 236 -17.81 -5.45 -0.05
C HIS A 236 -17.96 -5.46 1.48
N THR A 237 -18.67 -6.44 2.04
CA THR A 237 -18.84 -6.55 3.48
C THR A 237 -17.53 -6.82 4.19
N TRP A 238 -16.68 -7.68 3.63
CA TRP A 238 -15.36 -7.98 4.16
C TRP A 238 -14.49 -6.71 4.22
N ILE A 239 -14.37 -5.98 3.11
CA ILE A 239 -13.57 -4.73 3.04
C ILE A 239 -14.11 -3.68 4.03
N ARG A 240 -15.43 -3.51 4.14
CA ARG A 240 -16.07 -2.57 5.07
C ARG A 240 -15.71 -2.90 6.52
N ARG A 241 -15.67 -4.18 6.88
CA ARG A 241 -15.20 -4.62 8.22
C ARG A 241 -13.74 -4.22 8.46
N LYS A 242 -12.86 -4.38 7.45
CA LYS A 242 -11.45 -4.00 7.59
C LYS A 242 -11.26 -2.48 7.70
N PHE A 243 -12.02 -1.71 6.95
CA PHE A 243 -11.99 -0.24 7.09
C PHE A 243 -12.50 0.21 8.46
N ALA A 244 -13.57 -0.38 8.96
CA ALA A 244 -14.07 -0.10 10.30
C ALA A 244 -13.01 -0.43 11.37
N LEU A 245 -12.38 -1.60 11.27
CA LEU A 245 -11.28 -2.02 12.16
C LEU A 245 -10.14 -1.00 12.16
N LEU A 246 -9.64 -0.60 11.00
CA LEU A 246 -8.54 0.37 10.89
C LEU A 246 -8.91 1.71 11.55
N GLU A 247 -10.16 2.16 11.43
CA GLU A 247 -10.59 3.38 12.10
C GLU A 247 -10.70 3.23 13.62
N THR A 248 -11.09 2.06 14.12
CA THR A 248 -11.04 1.80 15.57
C THR A 248 -9.62 1.78 16.12
N MET A 249 -8.63 1.50 15.27
CA MET A 249 -7.19 1.57 15.61
C MET A 249 -6.62 3.00 15.52
N GLY A 250 -7.41 3.98 15.08
CA GLY A 250 -7.03 5.40 15.00
C GLY A 250 -6.69 5.92 13.60
N TYR A 251 -6.80 5.12 12.55
CA TYR A 251 -6.61 5.58 11.18
C TYR A 251 -7.94 5.99 10.55
N ILE A 252 -8.21 7.29 10.50
CA ILE A 252 -9.46 7.80 9.91
C ILE A 252 -9.32 7.95 8.39
N HIS A 253 -10.14 7.23 7.65
CA HIS A 253 -10.17 7.36 6.20
C HIS A 253 -10.71 8.73 5.77
N PRO A 254 -10.05 9.39 4.80
CA PRO A 254 -10.51 10.69 4.27
C PRO A 254 -11.94 10.59 3.70
N ILE A 255 -12.71 11.68 3.81
CA ILE A 255 -14.08 11.72 3.29
C ILE A 255 -14.14 11.41 1.79
N THR A 256 -13.12 11.82 1.04
CA THR A 256 -13.00 11.51 -0.40
C THR A 256 -12.93 10.02 -0.68
N LEU A 257 -12.11 9.26 0.09
CA LEU A 257 -12.05 7.80 -0.03
C LEU A 257 -13.39 7.17 0.37
N ARG A 258 -13.97 7.60 1.51
CA ARG A 258 -15.27 7.07 1.97
C ARG A 258 -16.37 7.26 0.93
N THR A 259 -16.40 8.43 0.29
CA THR A 259 -17.39 8.71 -0.78
C THR A 259 -17.17 7.78 -1.97
N LYS A 260 -15.92 7.59 -2.42
CA LYS A 260 -15.64 6.71 -3.55
C LYS A 260 -15.94 5.24 -3.24
N MET A 261 -15.60 4.76 -2.06
CA MET A 261 -15.95 3.41 -1.64
C MET A 261 -17.47 3.23 -1.48
N ALA A 262 -18.20 4.23 -0.99
CA ALA A 262 -19.65 4.21 -0.91
C ALA A 262 -20.31 4.11 -2.31
N GLU A 263 -19.77 4.83 -3.29
CA GLU A 263 -20.18 4.73 -4.70
C GLU A 263 -19.92 3.30 -5.23
N MET A 264 -18.70 2.77 -5.04
CA MET A 264 -18.30 1.44 -5.50
C MET A 264 -19.11 0.32 -4.83
N PHE A 265 -19.41 0.44 -3.55
CA PHE A 265 -20.22 -0.55 -2.82
C PHE A 265 -21.72 -0.41 -3.09
N HIS A 266 -22.15 0.62 -3.80
CA HIS A 266 -23.57 1.02 -3.94
C HIS A 266 -24.28 1.19 -2.58
N GLU A 267 -23.53 1.66 -1.58
CA GLU A 267 -23.99 1.80 -0.19
C GLU A 267 -23.64 3.18 0.36
N PRO A 268 -24.52 4.18 0.18
CA PRO A 268 -24.28 5.56 0.61
C PRO A 268 -24.00 5.73 2.11
N SER A 269 -24.49 4.81 2.95
CA SER A 269 -24.26 4.85 4.39
C SER A 269 -22.79 4.75 4.77
N CYS A 270 -21.94 4.17 3.90
CA CYS A 270 -20.50 4.04 4.11
C CYS A 270 -19.77 5.39 4.25
N VAL A 271 -20.32 6.48 3.71
CA VAL A 271 -19.78 7.83 3.91
C VAL A 271 -19.79 8.17 5.41
N ARG A 272 -20.88 7.80 6.10
CA ARG A 272 -21.02 8.03 7.54
C ARG A 272 -20.29 6.97 8.36
N TRP A 273 -20.55 5.71 8.10
CA TRP A 273 -19.87 4.59 8.78
C TRP A 273 -19.85 3.33 7.90
N TRP A 274 -18.85 2.50 8.09
CA TRP A 274 -18.61 1.34 7.25
C TRP A 274 -19.60 0.19 7.50
N LEU A 275 -20.06 0.00 8.73
CA LEU A 275 -20.90 -1.12 9.14
C LEU A 275 -22.36 -0.70 9.35
N PRO A 276 -23.31 -1.62 9.12
CA PRO A 276 -24.71 -1.35 9.38
C PRO A 276 -24.97 -1.11 10.86
N ASN A 277 -26.07 -0.40 11.18
CA ASN A 277 -26.52 -0.14 12.54
C ASN A 277 -25.47 0.55 13.44
N ASP A 278 -24.51 1.27 12.83
CA ASP A 278 -23.40 1.92 13.54
C ASP A 278 -22.56 0.96 14.41
N GLU A 279 -22.48 -0.31 14.04
CA GLU A 279 -21.68 -1.29 14.76
C GLU A 279 -20.22 -0.80 14.90
N GLY A 280 -19.72 -0.72 16.13
CA GLY A 280 -18.37 -0.22 16.44
C GLY A 280 -18.17 1.30 16.29
N TYR A 281 -19.19 2.07 15.86
CA TYR A 281 -19.09 3.51 15.66
C TYR A 281 -19.22 4.29 16.98
N SER A 282 -18.16 4.25 17.78
CA SER A 282 -18.13 4.92 19.08
C SER A 282 -18.23 6.44 18.96
N ARG A 283 -18.67 7.11 20.05
CA ARG A 283 -18.77 8.58 20.11
C ARG A 283 -17.41 9.26 19.87
N ILE A 284 -16.33 8.63 20.29
CA ILE A 284 -14.97 9.15 20.05
C ILE A 284 -14.69 9.15 18.55
N LEU A 285 -14.94 8.06 17.85
CA LEU A 285 -14.76 7.97 16.39
C LEU A 285 -15.62 8.98 15.64
N GLN A 286 -16.87 9.19 16.08
CA GLN A 286 -17.73 10.21 15.50
C GLN A 286 -17.11 11.60 15.61
N ASN A 287 -16.64 11.96 16.78
CA ASN A 287 -16.00 13.27 17.01
C ASN A 287 -14.70 13.44 16.21
N VAL A 288 -13.85 12.41 16.17
CA VAL A 288 -12.58 12.46 15.41
C VAL A 288 -12.84 12.56 13.92
N ARG A 289 -13.83 11.82 13.37
CA ARG A 289 -14.22 11.95 11.96
C ARG A 289 -14.74 13.35 11.64
N THR A 290 -15.63 13.89 12.46
CA THR A 290 -16.16 15.26 12.29
C THR A 290 -15.03 16.27 12.26
N PHE A 291 -14.11 16.19 13.21
CA PHE A 291 -12.93 17.08 13.24
C PHE A 291 -12.05 16.94 11.99
N ALA A 292 -11.79 15.69 11.54
CA ALA A 292 -11.00 15.45 10.33
C ALA A 292 -11.71 16.00 9.07
N ASP A 293 -13.03 15.85 8.98
CA ASP A 293 -13.82 16.32 7.84
C ASP A 293 -13.90 17.85 7.78
N GLU A 294 -14.09 18.51 8.92
CA GLU A 294 -14.07 19.98 9.03
C GLU A 294 -12.72 20.56 8.63
N ARG A 295 -11.63 19.92 9.06
CA ARG A 295 -10.27 20.33 8.68
C ARG A 295 -10.03 20.18 7.18
N ASN A 296 -10.51 19.12 6.56
CA ASN A 296 -10.38 18.90 5.12
C ASN A 296 -11.28 19.81 4.29
N ALA A 297 -12.44 20.22 4.81
CA ALA A 297 -13.33 21.16 4.13
C ALA A 297 -12.72 22.56 4.00
N ASN A 298 -11.87 22.94 4.95
CA ASN A 298 -11.22 24.26 5.01
C ASN A 298 -9.79 24.27 4.42
N ALA A 299 -9.38 23.22 3.72
CA ALA A 299 -8.03 23.14 3.16
C ALA A 299 -7.86 24.12 1.98
N VAL A 300 -7.13 25.20 2.23
CA VAL A 300 -6.82 26.30 1.29
C VAL A 300 -5.44 26.14 0.64
N SER A 301 -4.90 24.92 0.52
CA SER A 301 -3.57 24.72 -0.05
C SER A 301 -3.62 24.02 -1.42
N ALA A 302 -2.71 24.39 -2.32
CA ALA A 302 -2.52 23.71 -3.60
C ALA A 302 -2.32 22.19 -3.49
N GLN A 303 -1.75 21.71 -2.36
CA GLN A 303 -1.61 20.29 -2.05
C GLN A 303 -2.95 19.62 -1.75
N ALA A 304 -3.90 20.31 -1.12
CA ALA A 304 -5.24 19.78 -0.90
C ALA A 304 -6.06 19.78 -2.20
N GLU A 305 -5.83 20.73 -3.09
CA GLU A 305 -6.38 20.75 -4.45
C GLU A 305 -5.86 19.58 -5.28
N ASN A 306 -4.56 19.29 -5.20
CA ASN A 306 -3.92 18.14 -5.87
C ASN A 306 -4.44 16.79 -5.33
N LEU A 307 -4.75 16.67 -4.05
CA LEU A 307 -5.45 15.50 -3.49
C LEU A 307 -6.90 15.36 -3.99
N ARG A 308 -7.54 16.46 -4.42
CA ARG A 308 -8.82 16.40 -5.14
C ARG A 308 -8.67 15.83 -6.55
N GLU A 309 -7.50 15.97 -7.19
CA GLU A 309 -7.20 15.39 -8.51
C GLU A 309 -6.95 13.86 -8.47
N VAL A 310 -6.74 13.27 -7.30
CA VAL A 310 -6.85 11.79 -7.11
C VAL A 310 -8.21 11.29 -7.63
N ARG A 311 -9.23 12.15 -7.68
CA ARG A 311 -10.49 11.89 -8.38
C ARG A 311 -10.29 11.49 -9.85
N HIS A 312 -9.28 12.00 -10.54
CA HIS A 312 -9.05 11.67 -11.94
C HIS A 312 -8.59 10.23 -12.17
N ILE A 313 -7.84 9.64 -11.23
CA ILE A 313 -7.40 8.24 -11.34
C ILE A 313 -8.60 7.31 -11.13
N PHE A 314 -9.39 7.56 -10.10
CA PHE A 314 -10.63 6.81 -9.89
C PHE A 314 -11.62 7.02 -11.05
N ALA A 315 -11.73 8.24 -11.60
CA ALA A 315 -12.57 8.50 -12.75
C ALA A 315 -12.10 7.78 -14.02
N LYS A 316 -10.78 7.70 -14.29
CA LYS A 316 -10.23 6.91 -15.40
C LYS A 316 -10.48 5.42 -15.23
N MET A 317 -10.39 4.90 -14.02
CA MET A 317 -10.69 3.50 -13.73
C MET A 317 -12.18 3.19 -13.90
N GLN A 318 -13.08 4.10 -13.48
CA GLN A 318 -14.53 3.96 -13.69
C GLN A 318 -14.94 4.08 -15.16
N MET A 319 -14.37 5.00 -15.93
CA MET A 319 -14.62 5.10 -17.38
C MET A 319 -14.21 3.82 -18.11
N ALA A 320 -13.11 3.19 -17.69
CA ALA A 320 -12.68 1.91 -18.22
C ALA A 320 -13.67 0.77 -17.87
N GLU A 321 -14.37 0.85 -16.75
CA GLU A 321 -15.40 -0.11 -16.33
C GLU A 321 -16.75 0.11 -17.04
N GLU A 322 -17.16 1.37 -17.21
CA GLU A 322 -18.40 1.72 -17.92
C GLU A 322 -18.35 1.39 -19.41
N ASP A 323 -17.19 1.61 -20.05
CA ASP A 323 -16.97 1.22 -21.45
C ASP A 323 -16.97 -0.30 -21.63
N ALA A 324 -16.59 -1.05 -20.58
CA ALA A 324 -16.61 -2.51 -20.57
C ALA A 324 -18.03 -3.09 -20.44
N ASN A 325 -18.90 -2.40 -19.72
CA ASN A 325 -20.29 -2.84 -19.54
C ASN A 325 -21.19 -2.44 -20.72
N ARG A 326 -20.68 -1.63 -21.66
CA ARG A 326 -21.40 -1.20 -22.88
C ARG A 326 -20.98 -1.93 -24.16
N ALA A 327 -19.93 -2.75 -24.11
CA ALA A 327 -19.45 -3.59 -25.20
C ALA A 327 -19.79 -5.05 -24.97
#